data_5245a501d63ba0e28358bf72ca6bad45
#
_entry.id   5245a501d63ba0e28358bf72ca6bad45
#
_cell.length_a   1.000
_cell.length_b   1.000
_cell.length_c   1.000
_cell.angle_alpha   90.00
_cell.angle_beta   90.00
_cell.angle_gamma   90.00
#
_symmetry.space_group_name_H-M   'P 1'
#
loop_
_entity.id
_entity.type
_entity.pdbx_description
1 polymer ?
#
loop_
_entity_poly.entity_id
_entity_poly.type
_entity_poly.pdbx_seq_one_letter_code
_entity_poly.pdbx_strand_id
1 'polypeptide(L)'
;MTKPLALIIEDDPQLNTIVSIALRADFEIESLTDGNAGLERLKQTIPNVVILDLNLPGVSGKEILRSIRADERLSKTRIILTTADERQAETLREEADIILLKPVSPSQLKELALRLRSI
;
A
#
# COMPACT_ATOMS: atom_id res chain seq x y z
N MET A 1 -13.62 -17.24 9.49
CA MET A 1 -13.00 -16.82 8.22
C MET A 1 -11.85 -15.87 8.49
N THR A 2 -10.79 -16.03 7.76
CA THR A 2 -9.64 -15.14 7.89
C THR A 2 -9.92 -13.81 7.20
N LYS A 3 -9.43 -12.73 7.78
CA LYS A 3 -9.47 -11.42 7.14
C LYS A 3 -8.47 -11.37 6.00
N PRO A 4 -8.71 -10.58 4.96
CA PRO A 4 -7.69 -10.35 3.93
C PRO A 4 -6.50 -9.61 4.52
N LEU A 5 -5.33 -9.82 3.93
CA LEU A 5 -4.09 -9.20 4.40
C LEU A 5 -3.89 -7.84 3.75
N ALA A 6 -3.65 -6.81 4.56
CA ALA A 6 -3.21 -5.49 4.13
C ALA A 6 -1.76 -5.28 4.56
N LEU A 7 -0.89 -5.00 3.61
CA LEU A 7 0.50 -4.67 3.87
C LEU A 7 0.66 -3.16 3.78
N ILE A 8 1.14 -2.53 4.83
CA ILE A 8 1.33 -1.08 4.89
C ILE A 8 2.81 -0.78 4.87
N ILE A 9 3.26 -0.02 3.89
CA ILE A 9 4.65 0.39 3.77
C ILE A 9 4.68 1.92 3.79
N GLU A 10 5.01 2.48 4.95
CA GLU A 10 4.96 3.90 5.25
C GLU A 10 6.01 4.23 6.30
N ASP A 11 6.90 5.17 6.00
CA ASP A 11 8.02 5.49 6.89
C ASP A 11 7.64 6.43 8.04
N ASP A 12 6.57 7.21 7.91
CA ASP A 12 6.08 8.05 9.00
C ASP A 12 5.38 7.17 10.03
N PRO A 13 5.93 7.01 11.26
CA PRO A 13 5.34 6.10 12.25
C PRO A 13 3.91 6.50 12.66
N GLN A 14 3.62 7.79 12.71
CA GLN A 14 2.28 8.26 13.09
C GLN A 14 1.27 7.90 12.02
N LEU A 15 1.58 8.17 10.76
CA LEU A 15 0.69 7.84 9.65
C LEU A 15 0.52 6.33 9.52
N ASN A 16 1.61 5.58 9.67
CA ASN A 16 1.57 4.12 9.65
C ASN A 16 0.59 3.59 10.72
N THR A 17 0.68 4.11 11.94
CA THR A 17 -0.21 3.73 13.04
C THR A 17 -1.66 4.10 12.73
N ILE A 18 -1.91 5.30 12.22
CA ILE A 18 -3.26 5.77 11.90
C ILE A 18 -3.91 4.88 10.83
N VAL A 19 -3.16 4.56 9.79
CA VAL A 19 -3.65 3.69 8.71
C VAL A 19 -3.92 2.27 9.24
N SER A 20 -3.03 1.75 10.07
CA SER A 20 -3.19 0.42 10.67
C SER A 20 -4.47 0.35 11.50
N ILE A 21 -4.72 1.36 12.32
CA ILE A 21 -5.92 1.42 13.15
C ILE A 21 -7.18 1.48 12.27
N ALA A 22 -7.14 2.27 11.20
CA ALA A 22 -8.28 2.42 10.31
C ALA A 22 -8.67 1.10 9.63
N LEU A 23 -7.70 0.25 9.34
CA LEU A 23 -7.93 -0.98 8.56
C LEU A 23 -8.09 -2.24 9.40
N ARG A 24 -7.66 -2.23 10.65
CA ARG A 24 -7.55 -3.46 11.46
C ARG A 24 -8.87 -4.19 11.71
N ALA A 25 -10.01 -3.52 11.62
CA ALA A 25 -11.31 -4.18 11.81
C ALA A 25 -11.63 -5.13 10.66
N ASP A 26 -11.14 -4.83 9.47
CA ASP A 26 -11.50 -5.52 8.23
C ASP A 26 -10.35 -6.30 7.59
N PHE A 27 -9.12 -6.05 8.04
CA PHE A 27 -7.90 -6.64 7.46
C PHE A 27 -6.98 -7.15 8.55
N GLU A 28 -6.26 -8.22 8.24
CA GLU A 28 -5.02 -8.56 8.95
C GLU A 28 -3.98 -7.53 8.53
N ILE A 29 -3.26 -6.94 9.48
CA ILE A 29 -2.33 -5.85 9.21
C ILE A 29 -0.89 -6.31 9.40
N GLU A 30 -0.07 -6.04 8.40
CA GLU A 30 1.38 -6.06 8.55
C GLU A 30 1.88 -4.68 8.15
N SER A 31 2.69 -4.05 8.99
CA SER A 31 3.18 -2.71 8.70
C SER A 31 4.70 -2.65 8.75
N LEU A 32 5.26 -1.94 7.78
CA LEU A 32 6.70 -1.80 7.60
C LEU A 32 7.01 -0.32 7.39
N THR A 33 8.20 0.10 7.78
CA THR A 33 8.56 1.51 7.78
C THR A 33 9.63 1.89 6.74
N ASP A 34 10.13 0.93 5.98
CA ASP A 34 11.08 1.21 4.90
C ASP A 34 10.86 0.31 3.70
N GLY A 35 11.40 0.74 2.55
CA GLY A 35 11.20 0.04 1.29
C GLY A 35 11.88 -1.32 1.24
N ASN A 36 13.03 -1.46 1.85
CA ASN A 36 13.75 -2.75 1.84
C ASN A 36 12.98 -3.83 2.58
N ALA A 37 12.46 -3.49 3.76
CA ALA A 37 11.64 -4.40 4.55
C ALA A 37 10.35 -4.77 3.80
N GLY A 38 9.74 -3.78 3.15
CA GLY A 38 8.54 -4.00 2.34
C GLY A 38 8.78 -4.95 1.19
N LEU A 39 9.84 -4.73 0.44
CA LEU A 39 10.20 -5.58 -0.71
C LEU A 39 10.51 -7.00 -0.26
N GLU A 40 11.25 -7.15 0.84
CA GLU A 40 11.57 -8.47 1.39
C GLU A 40 10.32 -9.21 1.82
N ARG A 41 9.38 -8.52 2.46
CA ARG A 41 8.13 -9.15 2.91
C ARG A 41 7.26 -9.58 1.73
N LEU A 42 7.25 -8.82 0.64
CA LEU A 42 6.49 -9.16 -0.56
C LEU A 42 6.99 -10.43 -1.25
N LYS A 43 8.23 -10.83 -1.02
CA LYS A 43 8.76 -12.10 -1.52
C LYS A 43 8.18 -13.30 -0.75
N GLN A 44 7.68 -13.08 0.45
CA GLN A 44 7.25 -14.13 1.38
C GLN A 44 5.74 -14.20 1.55
N THR A 45 4.98 -13.23 1.03
CA THR A 45 3.54 -13.17 1.25
C THR A 45 2.82 -12.64 0.02
N ILE A 46 1.52 -12.88 -0.05
CA ILE A 46 0.66 -12.37 -1.12
C ILE A 46 -0.45 -11.55 -0.47
N PRO A 47 -0.23 -10.25 -0.26
CA PRO A 47 -1.28 -9.42 0.34
C PRO A 47 -2.43 -9.18 -0.64
N ASN A 48 -3.61 -8.94 -0.07
CA ASN A 48 -4.79 -8.56 -0.85
C ASN A 48 -4.70 -7.10 -1.28
N VAL A 49 -4.18 -6.26 -0.38
CA VAL A 49 -3.97 -4.84 -0.68
C VAL A 49 -2.65 -4.37 -0.08
N VAL A 50 -1.96 -3.49 -0.80
CA VAL A 50 -0.74 -2.83 -0.33
C VAL A 50 -1.02 -1.33 -0.28
N ILE A 51 -0.79 -0.73 0.88
CA ILE A 51 -0.82 0.72 1.05
C ILE A 51 0.64 1.16 1.00
N LEU A 52 1.02 1.87 -0.05
CA LEU A 52 2.41 2.12 -0.39
C LEU A 52 2.70 3.60 -0.52
N ASP A 53 3.57 4.12 0.33
CA ASP A 53 4.09 5.48 0.21
C ASP A 53 5.16 5.50 -0.89
N LEU A 54 5.09 6.49 -1.77
CA LEU A 54 6.08 6.63 -2.84
C LEU A 54 7.44 7.12 -2.33
N ASN A 55 7.46 7.87 -1.24
CA ASN A 55 8.68 8.49 -0.72
C ASN A 55 9.23 7.75 0.48
N LEU A 56 9.83 6.59 0.24
CA LEU A 56 10.37 5.73 1.29
C LEU A 56 11.90 5.81 1.34
N PRO A 57 12.50 5.64 2.54
CA PRO A 57 13.94 5.40 2.61
C PRO A 57 14.27 4.01 2.05
N GLY A 58 15.48 3.84 1.55
CA GLY A 58 15.93 2.59 0.94
C GLY A 58 15.34 2.43 -0.46
N VAL A 59 14.70 1.28 -0.71
CA VAL A 59 14.03 1.05 -1.99
C VAL A 59 12.81 1.96 -2.09
N SER A 60 12.68 2.71 -3.18
CA SER A 60 11.60 3.67 -3.35
C SER A 60 10.24 2.96 -3.57
N GLY A 61 9.15 3.69 -3.27
CA GLY A 61 7.82 3.16 -3.52
C GLY A 61 7.58 2.84 -4.98
N LYS A 62 8.15 3.62 -5.89
CA LYS A 62 8.06 3.37 -7.33
C LYS A 62 8.69 2.03 -7.72
N GLU A 63 9.87 1.72 -7.16
CA GLU A 63 10.52 0.45 -7.41
C GLU A 63 9.71 -0.72 -6.86
N ILE A 64 9.12 -0.55 -5.68
CA ILE A 64 8.26 -1.56 -5.07
C ILE A 64 7.02 -1.79 -5.95
N LEU A 65 6.37 -0.73 -6.39
CA LEU A 65 5.21 -0.81 -7.28
C LEU A 65 5.53 -1.63 -8.53
N ARG A 66 6.64 -1.33 -9.18
CA ARG A 66 7.05 -2.04 -10.39
C ARG A 66 7.41 -3.49 -10.12
N SER A 67 8.02 -3.76 -8.98
CA SER A 67 8.32 -5.12 -8.55
C SER A 67 7.04 -5.94 -8.36
N ILE A 68 6.01 -5.34 -7.76
CA ILE A 68 4.72 -6.01 -7.58
C ILE A 68 4.08 -6.30 -8.94
N ARG A 69 4.07 -5.32 -9.84
CA ARG A 69 3.43 -5.49 -11.16
C ARG A 69 4.15 -6.48 -12.06
N ALA A 70 5.44 -6.68 -11.84
CA ALA A 70 6.24 -7.65 -12.59
C ALA A 70 6.14 -9.08 -12.04
N ASP A 71 5.57 -9.27 -10.85
CA ASP A 71 5.50 -10.57 -10.17
C ASP A 71 4.13 -11.19 -10.38
N GLU A 72 4.07 -12.30 -11.11
CA GLU A 72 2.80 -13.00 -11.39
C GLU A 72 2.09 -13.48 -10.14
N ARG A 73 2.82 -13.83 -9.09
CA ARG A 73 2.22 -14.22 -7.81
C ARG A 73 1.34 -13.10 -7.25
N LEU A 74 1.71 -11.86 -7.53
CA LEU A 74 1.07 -10.66 -6.98
C LEU A 74 0.11 -10.02 -7.98
N SER A 75 -0.27 -10.73 -9.04
CA SER A 75 -1.12 -10.20 -10.10
C SER A 75 -2.48 -9.70 -9.61
N LYS A 76 -3.00 -10.27 -8.54
CA LYS A 76 -4.30 -9.88 -7.97
C LYS A 76 -4.16 -8.93 -6.77
N THR A 77 -2.95 -8.62 -6.35
CA THR A 77 -2.72 -7.68 -5.26
C THR A 77 -3.12 -6.27 -5.70
N ARG A 78 -3.97 -5.62 -4.91
CA ARG A 78 -4.41 -4.25 -5.18
C ARG A 78 -3.45 -3.27 -4.51
N ILE A 79 -3.20 -2.15 -5.17
CA ILE A 79 -2.24 -1.16 -4.68
C ILE A 79 -2.89 0.20 -4.54
N ILE A 80 -2.79 0.76 -3.34
CA ILE A 80 -3.15 2.14 -3.05
C ILE A 80 -1.84 2.88 -2.79
N LEU A 81 -1.47 3.79 -3.69
CA LEU A 81 -0.30 4.64 -3.50
C LEU A 81 -0.67 5.87 -2.71
N THR A 82 0.25 6.34 -1.89
CA THR A 82 0.13 7.62 -1.21
C THR A 82 1.35 8.48 -1.52
N THR A 83 1.14 9.77 -1.77
CA THR A 83 2.21 10.70 -2.07
C THR A 83 1.76 12.14 -1.83
N ALA A 84 2.71 13.02 -1.51
CA ALA A 84 2.45 14.46 -1.49
C ALA A 84 2.72 15.12 -2.84
N ASP A 85 3.28 14.39 -3.80
CA ASP A 85 3.71 14.91 -5.11
C ASP A 85 2.73 14.54 -6.21
N GLU A 86 1.96 15.54 -6.67
CA GLU A 86 0.98 15.36 -7.73
C GLU A 86 1.61 14.91 -9.07
N ARG A 87 2.82 15.35 -9.34
CA ARG A 87 3.50 14.99 -10.59
C ARG A 87 3.86 13.51 -10.60
N GLN A 88 4.36 13.02 -9.48
CA GLN A 88 4.67 11.59 -9.32
C GLN A 88 3.40 10.76 -9.46
N ALA A 89 2.31 11.22 -8.81
CA ALA A 89 1.02 10.55 -8.88
C ALA A 89 0.56 10.40 -10.33
N GLU A 90 0.66 11.48 -11.10
CA GLU A 90 0.22 11.47 -12.49
C GLU A 90 0.98 10.47 -13.35
N THR A 91 2.31 10.36 -13.15
CA THR A 91 3.12 9.44 -13.96
C THR A 91 2.86 7.97 -13.64
N LEU A 92 2.30 7.66 -12.47
CA LEU A 92 2.07 6.30 -12.01
C LEU A 92 0.61 5.89 -11.98
N ARG A 93 -0.27 6.74 -12.48
CA ARG A 93 -1.73 6.57 -12.41
C ARG A 93 -2.21 5.23 -12.94
N GLU A 94 -1.61 4.73 -14.01
CA GLU A 94 -2.04 3.48 -14.64
C GLU A 94 -1.45 2.24 -13.99
N GLU A 95 -0.42 2.40 -13.16
CA GLU A 95 0.27 1.27 -12.54
C GLU A 95 -0.31 0.90 -11.17
N ALA A 96 -1.09 1.79 -10.55
CA ALA A 96 -1.74 1.56 -9.26
C ALA A 96 -3.25 1.47 -9.44
N ASP A 97 -3.92 0.84 -8.50
CA ASP A 97 -5.39 0.80 -8.51
C ASP A 97 -5.96 2.14 -8.07
N ILE A 98 -5.36 2.75 -7.05
CA ILE A 98 -5.78 4.04 -6.51
C ILE A 98 -4.53 4.82 -6.11
N ILE A 99 -4.58 6.15 -6.31
CA ILE A 99 -3.55 7.05 -5.80
C ILE A 99 -4.22 8.12 -4.94
N LEU A 100 -3.71 8.27 -3.71
CA LEU A 100 -4.19 9.28 -2.77
C LEU A 100 -3.09 10.31 -2.51
N LEU A 101 -3.46 11.58 -2.58
CA LEU A 101 -2.54 12.67 -2.23
C LEU A 101 -2.59 12.91 -0.72
N LYS A 102 -1.43 13.13 -0.12
CA LYS A 102 -1.32 13.49 1.29
C LYS A 102 -1.79 14.92 1.50
N PRO A 103 -2.47 15.22 2.62
CA PRO A 103 -2.76 14.37 3.76
C PRO A 103 -3.86 13.35 3.46
N VAL A 104 -3.64 12.11 3.88
CA VAL A 104 -4.57 11.01 3.62
C VAL A 104 -5.66 10.97 4.69
N SER A 105 -6.92 10.88 4.26
CA SER A 105 -8.04 10.65 5.16
C SER A 105 -8.11 9.16 5.51
N PRO A 106 -7.97 8.78 6.79
CA PRO A 106 -8.05 7.37 7.18
C PRO A 106 -9.39 6.72 6.84
N SER A 107 -10.50 7.46 6.99
CA SER A 107 -11.82 6.92 6.66
C SER A 107 -11.99 6.73 5.16
N GLN A 108 -11.49 7.63 4.34
CA GLN A 108 -11.52 7.48 2.89
C GLN A 108 -10.67 6.29 2.45
N LEU A 109 -9.47 6.17 3.02
CA LEU A 109 -8.58 5.04 2.73
C LEU A 109 -9.26 3.71 3.06
N LYS A 110 -9.88 3.61 4.22
CA LYS A 110 -10.62 2.42 4.63
C LYS A 110 -11.72 2.07 3.62
N GLU A 111 -12.51 3.06 3.25
CA GLU A 111 -13.60 2.86 2.29
C GLU A 111 -13.08 2.34 0.95
N LEU A 112 -12.02 2.94 0.45
CA LEU A 112 -11.42 2.53 -0.82
C LEU A 112 -10.81 1.14 -0.75
N ALA A 113 -10.13 0.82 0.34
CA ALA A 113 -9.55 -0.52 0.54
C ALA A 113 -10.64 -1.59 0.57
N LEU A 114 -11.77 -1.29 1.20
CA LEU A 114 -12.91 -2.21 1.25
C LEU A 114 -13.52 -2.42 -0.13
N ARG A 115 -13.60 -1.39 -0.95
CA ARG A 115 -14.08 -1.52 -2.33
C ARG A 115 -13.16 -2.39 -3.17
N LEU A 116 -11.86 -2.19 -3.05
CA LEU A 116 -10.88 -3.00 -3.78
C LEU A 116 -10.92 -4.47 -3.36
N ARG A 117 -11.19 -4.73 -2.10
CA ARG A 117 -11.31 -6.10 -1.59
C ARG A 117 -12.42 -6.89 -2.29
N SER A 118 -13.46 -6.19 -2.72
CA SER A 118 -14.64 -6.82 -3.34
C SER A 118 -14.48 -7.15 -4.82
N ILE A 119 -13.40 -6.72 -5.44
CA ILE A 119 -13.14 -6.94 -6.88
C ILE A 119 -12.42 -8.29 -7.13
#